data_ab5f4b3d730ed36ec30f71e84d5a15dc
#
_entry.id   ab5f4b3d730ed36ec30f71e84d5a15dc
#
_cell.length_a   1.000
_cell.length_b   1.000
_cell.length_c   1.000
_cell.angle_alpha   90.00
_cell.angle_beta   90.00
_cell.angle_gamma   90.00
#
_symmetry.space_group_name_H-M   'P 1'
#
loop_
_entity.id
_entity.type
_entity.pdbx_description
1 polymer ?
#
loop_
_entity_poly.entity_id
_entity_poly.type
_entity_poly.pdbx_seq_one_letter_code
_entity_poly.pdbx_strand_id
1 'polypeptide(L)'
;MNKTKRSNLITYAIVIVAFVVMQILSSTGSISSLLTGLLVPLCTYIILAVSLNLVVGILGELSLGHAGFMCVGAFSSAFFSKCMRDVIENSIVRFLLALLIGVVVAAIFGVIIGIPVLRLKGDYLAIVTLAFGEIIKNLVNVLYIGKDSKGFHFATKDVMALDMDPDGTVILNGPQGITGTPKDSTFLIGFILIMVTLFVVLNLINSRDGRAIMAIRDNVIAAESIGINVTKYKLMAFTISAAMAGAAGVLYAHNLSTLTANTNNFGYNMSITILVFVVLGGIGNIRGSIIAAVILTLLPELLRGLSDYRMLIYAIVLIIMMLFNWAPKAIEWREKYLHFGKKKEA
;
A
#
# COMPACT_ATOMS: atom_id res chain seq x y z
N MET A 1 28.71 4.36 -15.66
CA MET A 1 27.47 4.46 -14.85
C MET A 1 27.38 3.19 -13.99
N ASN A 2 27.36 3.31 -12.65
CA ASN A 2 27.32 2.15 -11.76
C ASN A 2 26.14 1.22 -12.08
N LYS A 3 26.33 -0.11 -12.02
CA LYS A 3 25.36 -1.17 -12.33
C LYS A 3 24.02 -0.94 -11.62
N THR A 4 24.07 -0.48 -10.37
CA THR A 4 22.93 -0.11 -9.54
C THR A 4 22.14 1.09 -10.09
N LYS A 5 22.84 2.16 -10.51
CA LYS A 5 22.18 3.34 -11.10
C LYS A 5 21.46 2.98 -12.42
N ARG A 6 22.07 2.12 -13.24
CA ARG A 6 21.45 1.62 -14.48
C ARG A 6 20.21 0.77 -14.17
N SER A 7 20.26 -0.06 -13.13
CA SER A 7 19.14 -0.87 -12.68
C SER A 7 17.95 0.01 -12.23
N ASN A 8 18.21 1.02 -11.40
CA ASN A 8 17.16 1.93 -10.92
C ASN A 8 16.54 2.74 -12.08
N LEU A 9 17.37 3.23 -13.02
CA LEU A 9 16.90 3.96 -14.19
C LEU A 9 15.93 3.12 -15.04
N ILE A 10 16.23 1.83 -15.22
CA ILE A 10 15.34 0.91 -15.95
C ILE A 10 13.99 0.78 -15.23
N THR A 11 13.97 0.73 -13.87
CA THR A 11 12.72 0.66 -13.11
C THR A 11 11.87 1.91 -13.31
N TYR A 12 12.48 3.10 -13.23
CA TYR A 12 11.78 4.36 -13.51
C TYR A 12 11.27 4.41 -14.96
N ALA A 13 12.11 4.02 -15.92
CA ALA A 13 11.73 4.03 -17.34
C ALA A 13 10.53 3.12 -17.62
N ILE A 14 10.49 1.90 -17.05
CA ILE A 14 9.36 0.98 -17.21
C ILE A 14 8.06 1.61 -16.68
N VAL A 15 8.10 2.22 -15.49
CA VAL A 15 6.92 2.84 -14.87
C VAL A 15 6.47 4.07 -15.67
N ILE A 16 7.40 4.91 -16.15
CA ILE A 16 7.08 6.08 -16.96
C ILE A 16 6.45 5.65 -18.31
N VAL A 17 7.05 4.66 -18.98
CA VAL A 17 6.52 4.16 -20.27
C VAL A 17 5.12 3.59 -20.06
N ALA A 18 4.91 2.76 -19.03
CA ALA A 18 3.59 2.21 -18.71
C ALA A 18 2.56 3.33 -18.44
N PHE A 19 2.94 4.36 -17.69
CA PHE A 19 2.08 5.51 -17.43
C PHE A 19 1.71 6.25 -18.72
N VAL A 20 2.69 6.59 -19.55
CA VAL A 20 2.46 7.33 -20.81
C VAL A 20 1.53 6.55 -21.74
N VAL A 21 1.76 5.23 -21.88
CA VAL A 21 0.90 4.37 -22.69
C VAL A 21 -0.53 4.37 -22.17
N MET A 22 -0.72 4.18 -20.87
CA MET A 22 -2.06 4.17 -20.25
C MET A 22 -2.74 5.54 -20.31
N GLN A 23 -1.99 6.62 -20.16
CA GLN A 23 -2.50 7.99 -20.28
C GLN A 23 -2.97 8.30 -21.70
N ILE A 24 -2.19 7.92 -22.72
CA ILE A 24 -2.57 8.09 -24.13
C ILE A 24 -3.82 7.27 -24.44
N LEU A 25 -3.87 6.00 -24.06
CA LEU A 25 -5.02 5.13 -24.27
C LEU A 25 -6.28 5.65 -23.55
N SER A 26 -6.12 6.24 -22.36
CA SER A 26 -7.22 6.87 -21.63
C SER A 26 -7.73 8.14 -22.30
N SER A 27 -6.82 8.98 -22.84
CA SER A 27 -7.19 10.23 -23.51
C SER A 27 -7.83 10.02 -24.89
N THR A 28 -7.46 8.95 -25.59
CA THR A 28 -8.04 8.59 -26.91
C THR A 28 -9.41 7.90 -26.78
N GLY A 29 -9.89 7.65 -25.56
CA GLY A 29 -11.16 6.94 -25.34
C GLY A 29 -11.15 5.46 -25.75
N SER A 30 -9.97 4.91 -26.04
CA SER A 30 -9.80 3.50 -26.46
C SER A 30 -9.94 2.51 -25.30
N ILE A 31 -9.97 2.99 -24.06
CA ILE A 31 -10.14 2.18 -22.85
C ILE A 31 -11.58 2.23 -22.38
N SER A 32 -12.12 1.07 -21.97
CA SER A 32 -13.45 1.01 -21.38
C SER A 32 -13.52 1.84 -20.07
N SER A 33 -14.69 2.39 -19.75
CA SER A 33 -14.91 3.14 -18.51
C SER A 33 -14.56 2.34 -17.25
N LEU A 34 -14.67 1.02 -17.32
CA LEU A 34 -14.29 0.11 -16.24
C LEU A 34 -12.78 0.11 -15.99
N LEU A 35 -11.98 0.00 -17.05
CA LEU A 35 -10.52 0.05 -16.94
C LEU A 35 -10.04 1.43 -16.47
N THR A 36 -10.68 2.49 -16.92
CA THR A 36 -10.38 3.85 -16.45
C THR A 36 -10.63 3.97 -14.93
N GLY A 37 -11.70 3.36 -14.42
CA GLY A 37 -11.98 3.31 -12.98
C GLY A 37 -10.96 2.52 -12.16
N LEU A 38 -10.22 1.59 -12.78
CA LEU A 38 -9.20 0.79 -12.11
C LEU A 38 -7.81 1.46 -12.06
N LEU A 39 -7.57 2.54 -12.79
CA LEU A 39 -6.24 3.16 -12.87
C LEU A 39 -5.76 3.69 -11.51
N VAL A 40 -6.63 4.31 -10.74
CA VAL A 40 -6.28 4.83 -9.40
C VAL A 40 -6.09 3.69 -8.39
N PRO A 41 -6.99 2.70 -8.25
CA PRO A 41 -6.76 1.49 -7.46
C PRO A 41 -5.46 0.77 -7.83
N LEU A 42 -5.13 0.67 -9.12
CA LEU A 42 -3.89 0.06 -9.58
C LEU A 42 -2.66 0.78 -9.01
N CYS A 43 -2.64 2.12 -9.06
CA CYS A 43 -1.58 2.92 -8.47
C CYS A 43 -1.49 2.67 -6.95
N THR A 44 -2.63 2.59 -6.26
CA THR A 44 -2.70 2.28 -4.83
C THR A 44 -2.04 0.92 -4.53
N TYR A 45 -2.38 -0.12 -5.28
CA TYR A 45 -1.82 -1.46 -5.07
C TYR A 45 -0.34 -1.56 -5.41
N ILE A 46 0.15 -0.81 -6.40
CA ILE A 46 1.59 -0.71 -6.68
C ILE A 46 2.33 -0.09 -5.49
N ILE A 47 1.83 1.02 -4.94
CA ILE A 47 2.43 1.67 -3.77
C ILE A 47 2.45 0.71 -2.57
N LEU A 48 1.33 0.02 -2.31
CA LEU A 48 1.22 -0.97 -1.23
C LEU A 48 2.17 -2.15 -1.42
N ALA A 49 2.30 -2.67 -2.63
CA ALA A 49 3.23 -3.77 -2.93
C ALA A 49 4.70 -3.34 -2.74
N VAL A 50 5.07 -2.15 -3.21
CA VAL A 50 6.44 -1.63 -3.05
C VAL A 50 6.74 -1.34 -1.57
N SER A 51 5.79 -0.76 -0.83
CA SER A 51 5.95 -0.45 0.59
C SER A 51 6.02 -1.72 1.46
N LEU A 52 5.19 -2.73 1.19
CA LEU A 52 5.27 -4.01 1.90
C LEU A 52 6.57 -4.77 1.55
N ASN A 53 7.03 -4.69 0.30
CA ASN A 53 8.29 -5.32 -0.10
C ASN A 53 9.50 -4.72 0.64
N LEU A 54 9.44 -3.48 1.11
CA LEU A 54 10.46 -2.91 2.00
C LEU A 54 10.54 -3.68 3.33
N VAL A 55 9.41 -4.09 3.91
CA VAL A 55 9.39 -4.84 5.18
C VAL A 55 9.68 -6.32 4.94
N VAL A 56 8.94 -6.96 4.03
CA VAL A 56 9.06 -8.41 3.80
C VAL A 56 10.35 -8.75 3.04
N GLY A 57 10.69 -7.95 2.03
CA GLY A 57 11.79 -8.27 1.12
C GLY A 57 13.15 -7.74 1.56
N ILE A 58 13.21 -6.51 2.06
CA ILE A 58 14.46 -5.84 2.41
C ILE A 58 14.79 -6.01 3.89
N LEU A 59 13.81 -5.84 4.78
CA LEU A 59 13.99 -6.05 6.22
C LEU A 59 13.93 -7.55 6.61
N GLY A 60 13.16 -8.37 5.86
CA GLY A 60 13.01 -9.80 6.11
C GLY A 60 11.99 -10.15 7.20
N GLU A 61 11.09 -9.23 7.54
CA GLU A 61 10.07 -9.42 8.56
C GLU A 61 8.69 -9.58 7.91
N LEU A 62 7.98 -10.67 8.22
CA LEU A 62 6.65 -10.92 7.68
C LEU A 62 5.62 -10.03 8.39
N SER A 63 4.91 -9.19 7.65
CA SER A 63 3.84 -8.34 8.17
C SER A 63 2.54 -8.56 7.39
N LEU A 64 1.44 -8.80 8.11
CA LEU A 64 0.09 -8.93 7.58
C LEU A 64 -0.84 -7.77 7.99
N GLY A 65 -0.29 -6.71 8.57
CA GLY A 65 -1.05 -5.54 9.04
C GLY A 65 -1.06 -4.36 8.08
N HIS A 66 -0.60 -4.54 6.84
CA HIS A 66 -0.35 -3.44 5.91
C HIS A 66 -1.64 -2.70 5.51
N ALA A 67 -2.76 -3.43 5.37
CA ALA A 67 -4.07 -2.85 5.14
C ALA A 67 -4.57 -1.99 6.32
N GLY A 68 -4.11 -2.26 7.55
CA GLY A 68 -4.40 -1.42 8.73
C GLY A 68 -3.77 -0.02 8.61
N PHE A 69 -2.52 0.09 8.15
CA PHE A 69 -1.89 1.40 7.89
C PHE A 69 -2.54 2.13 6.72
N MET A 70 -2.95 1.40 5.68
CA MET A 70 -3.76 1.94 4.60
C MET A 70 -5.09 2.50 5.13
N CYS A 71 -5.78 1.77 6.03
CA CYS A 71 -7.01 2.19 6.68
C CYS A 71 -6.82 3.49 7.47
N VAL A 72 -5.78 3.55 8.32
CA VAL A 72 -5.45 4.76 9.09
C VAL A 72 -5.26 5.97 8.19
N GLY A 73 -4.45 5.84 7.13
CA GLY A 73 -4.22 6.93 6.17
C GLY A 73 -5.49 7.33 5.42
N ALA A 74 -6.29 6.36 4.98
CA ALA A 74 -7.54 6.59 4.26
C ALA A 74 -8.57 7.36 5.08
N PHE A 75 -8.86 6.88 6.31
CA PHE A 75 -9.88 7.48 7.15
C PHE A 75 -9.45 8.83 7.74
N SER A 76 -8.18 9.00 8.14
CA SER A 76 -7.69 10.29 8.64
C SER A 76 -7.71 11.37 7.57
N SER A 77 -7.34 11.05 6.34
CA SER A 77 -7.36 11.98 5.22
C SER A 77 -8.78 12.33 4.76
N ALA A 78 -9.67 11.32 4.66
CA ALA A 78 -11.06 11.52 4.29
C ALA A 78 -11.80 12.37 5.35
N PHE A 79 -11.56 12.10 6.64
CA PHE A 79 -12.06 12.92 7.74
C PHE A 79 -11.63 14.37 7.61
N PHE A 80 -10.34 14.63 7.43
CA PHE A 80 -9.82 15.98 7.23
C PHE A 80 -10.44 16.68 6.02
N SER A 81 -10.48 15.99 4.87
CA SER A 81 -11.02 16.56 3.63
C SER A 81 -12.51 16.91 3.74
N LYS A 82 -13.29 16.09 4.47
CA LYS A 82 -14.71 16.36 4.70
C LYS A 82 -14.91 17.54 5.67
N CYS A 83 -14.10 17.63 6.73
CA CYS A 83 -14.17 18.73 7.70
C CYS A 83 -13.76 20.09 7.09
N MET A 84 -12.80 20.09 6.14
CA MET A 84 -12.23 21.30 5.56
C MET A 84 -12.79 21.63 4.19
N ARG A 85 -13.82 20.92 3.74
CA ARG A 85 -14.40 21.12 2.42
C ARG A 85 -14.90 22.55 2.19
N ASP A 86 -15.55 23.13 3.20
CA ASP A 86 -16.13 24.47 3.13
C ASP A 86 -15.11 25.57 3.40
N VAL A 87 -13.93 25.24 3.97
CA VAL A 87 -12.87 26.19 4.31
C VAL A 87 -11.82 26.27 3.20
N ILE A 88 -11.50 25.14 2.58
CA ILE A 88 -10.48 25.03 1.53
C ILE A 88 -11.18 24.67 0.22
N GLU A 89 -11.50 25.70 -0.58
CA GLU A 89 -12.15 25.52 -1.88
C GLU A 89 -11.23 24.86 -2.91
N ASN A 90 -9.91 25.13 -2.82
CA ASN A 90 -8.94 24.57 -3.76
C ASN A 90 -8.72 23.07 -3.51
N SER A 91 -9.21 22.24 -4.43
CA SER A 91 -9.14 20.77 -4.41
C SER A 91 -7.69 20.25 -4.27
N ILE A 92 -6.74 20.86 -4.99
CA ILE A 92 -5.33 20.41 -4.98
C ILE A 92 -4.70 20.66 -3.61
N VAL A 93 -4.90 21.85 -3.04
CA VAL A 93 -4.35 22.21 -1.72
C VAL A 93 -4.96 21.30 -0.64
N ARG A 94 -6.27 21.09 -0.70
CA ARG A 94 -6.98 20.20 0.23
C ARG A 94 -6.44 18.78 0.16
N PHE A 95 -6.25 18.24 -1.05
CA PHE A 95 -5.69 16.90 -1.26
C PHE A 95 -4.25 16.78 -0.73
N LEU A 96 -3.38 17.77 -0.99
CA LEU A 96 -2.00 17.75 -0.50
C LEU A 96 -1.93 17.78 1.03
N LEU A 97 -2.77 18.59 1.68
CA LEU A 97 -2.86 18.62 3.14
C LEU A 97 -3.42 17.29 3.70
N ALA A 98 -4.45 16.73 3.06
CA ALA A 98 -4.99 15.43 3.41
C ALA A 98 -3.95 14.32 3.26
N LEU A 99 -3.14 14.37 2.19
CA LEU A 99 -2.04 13.43 1.97
C LEU A 99 -1.00 13.52 3.09
N LEU A 100 -0.58 14.73 3.44
CA LEU A 100 0.39 14.94 4.52
C LEU A 100 -0.14 14.40 5.85
N ILE A 101 -1.40 14.69 6.18
CA ILE A 101 -2.04 14.19 7.41
C ILE A 101 -2.12 12.66 7.39
N GLY A 102 -2.61 12.05 6.30
CA GLY A 102 -2.71 10.60 6.19
C GLY A 102 -1.37 9.89 6.32
N VAL A 103 -0.32 10.44 5.70
CA VAL A 103 1.05 9.92 5.80
C VAL A 103 1.61 10.03 7.22
N VAL A 104 1.46 11.19 7.84
CA VAL A 104 1.98 11.45 9.21
C VAL A 104 1.25 10.58 10.23
N VAL A 105 -0.08 10.50 10.17
CA VAL A 105 -0.86 9.67 11.11
C VAL A 105 -0.51 8.19 10.93
N ALA A 106 -0.40 7.70 9.70
CA ALA A 106 0.04 6.32 9.45
C ALA A 106 1.47 6.06 9.94
N ALA A 107 2.38 7.01 9.80
CA ALA A 107 3.75 6.92 10.35
C ALA A 107 3.75 6.86 11.88
N ILE A 108 2.94 7.68 12.55
CA ILE A 108 2.78 7.67 14.02
C ILE A 108 2.28 6.30 14.48
N PHE A 109 1.24 5.76 13.84
CA PHE A 109 0.76 4.40 14.14
C PHE A 109 1.82 3.35 13.84
N GLY A 110 2.63 3.54 12.78
CA GLY A 110 3.77 2.70 12.47
C GLY A 110 4.82 2.66 13.60
N VAL A 111 5.10 3.80 14.24
CA VAL A 111 5.99 3.87 15.41
C VAL A 111 5.34 3.23 16.63
N ILE A 112 4.10 3.61 16.97
CA ILE A 112 3.40 3.12 18.17
C ILE A 112 3.34 1.59 18.17
N ILE A 113 3.03 1.00 17.03
CA ILE A 113 2.90 -0.45 16.88
C ILE A 113 4.24 -1.13 16.65
N GLY A 114 5.13 -0.47 15.89
CA GLY A 114 6.44 -1.00 15.60
C GLY A 114 7.26 -1.27 16.87
N ILE A 115 7.18 -0.41 17.89
CA ILE A 115 7.94 -0.57 19.15
C ILE A 115 7.65 -1.91 19.84
N PRO A 116 6.41 -2.30 20.14
CA PRO A 116 6.12 -3.59 20.76
C PRO A 116 6.27 -4.77 19.79
N VAL A 117 5.81 -4.60 18.54
CA VAL A 117 5.68 -5.69 17.57
C VAL A 117 7.05 -6.16 17.05
N LEU A 118 8.00 -5.25 16.82
CA LEU A 118 9.33 -5.61 16.31
C LEU A 118 10.23 -6.33 17.34
N ARG A 119 9.77 -6.47 18.58
CA ARG A 119 10.40 -7.36 19.59
C ARG A 119 10.04 -8.83 19.38
N LEU A 120 8.96 -9.09 18.66
CA LEU A 120 8.52 -10.44 18.31
C LEU A 120 9.32 -10.94 17.10
N LYS A 121 9.43 -12.25 16.94
CA LYS A 121 10.20 -12.89 15.87
C LYS A 121 9.29 -13.83 15.05
N GLY A 122 9.61 -13.94 13.76
CA GLY A 122 8.95 -14.90 12.87
C GLY A 122 7.44 -14.71 12.76
N ASP A 123 6.70 -15.81 12.87
CA ASP A 123 5.25 -15.84 12.65
C ASP A 123 4.45 -15.02 13.67
N TYR A 124 4.96 -14.86 14.89
CA TYR A 124 4.29 -14.04 15.92
C TYR A 124 4.16 -12.57 15.49
N LEU A 125 5.16 -12.05 14.79
CA LEU A 125 5.10 -10.69 14.25
C LEU A 125 3.98 -10.57 13.21
N ALA A 126 3.83 -11.55 12.32
CA ALA A 126 2.77 -11.58 11.33
C ALA A 126 1.37 -11.62 11.97
N ILE A 127 1.19 -12.46 13.00
CA ILE A 127 -0.09 -12.59 13.72
C ILE A 127 -0.47 -11.28 14.41
N VAL A 128 0.48 -10.64 15.11
CA VAL A 128 0.19 -9.39 15.84
C VAL A 128 -0.05 -8.23 14.90
N THR A 129 0.66 -8.14 13.77
CA THR A 129 0.39 -7.11 12.76
C THR A 129 -0.97 -7.30 12.09
N LEU A 130 -1.39 -8.56 11.84
CA LEU A 130 -2.72 -8.88 11.35
C LEU A 130 -3.80 -8.44 12.36
N ALA A 131 -3.63 -8.81 13.64
CA ALA A 131 -4.54 -8.41 14.70
C ALA A 131 -4.67 -6.88 14.78
N PHE A 132 -3.56 -6.15 14.65
CA PHE A 132 -3.58 -4.68 14.58
C PHE A 132 -4.45 -4.18 13.43
N GLY A 133 -4.28 -4.71 12.21
CA GLY A 133 -5.09 -4.31 11.06
C GLY A 133 -6.58 -4.50 11.33
N GLU A 134 -6.97 -5.63 11.93
CA GLU A 134 -8.35 -5.92 12.29
C GLU A 134 -8.87 -5.02 13.43
N ILE A 135 -8.04 -4.69 14.42
CA ILE A 135 -8.38 -3.75 15.49
C ILE A 135 -8.69 -2.37 14.91
N ILE A 136 -7.83 -1.83 14.03
CA ILE A 136 -8.05 -0.52 13.40
C ILE A 136 -9.34 -0.51 12.59
N LYS A 137 -9.55 -1.52 11.74
CA LYS A 137 -10.78 -1.66 10.95
C LYS A 137 -12.04 -1.66 11.84
N ASN A 138 -12.02 -2.45 12.91
CA ASN A 138 -13.17 -2.56 13.81
C ASN A 138 -13.34 -1.28 14.65
N LEU A 139 -12.25 -0.61 15.05
CA LEU A 139 -12.32 0.68 15.73
C LEU A 139 -13.06 1.72 14.88
N VAL A 140 -12.72 1.81 13.60
CA VAL A 140 -13.38 2.72 12.65
C VAL A 140 -14.86 2.37 12.50
N ASN A 141 -15.24 1.08 12.49
CA ASN A 141 -16.61 0.62 12.36
C ASN A 141 -17.49 0.88 13.58
N VAL A 142 -16.89 1.06 14.75
CA VAL A 142 -17.64 1.35 16.01
C VAL A 142 -17.70 2.85 16.29
N LEU A 143 -16.87 3.66 15.62
CA LEU A 143 -16.75 5.08 15.91
C LEU A 143 -17.75 5.89 15.10
N TYR A 144 -18.50 6.76 15.79
CA TYR A 144 -19.38 7.77 15.19
C TYR A 144 -18.81 9.14 15.51
N ILE A 145 -18.65 9.99 14.50
CA ILE A 145 -18.14 11.35 14.65
C ILE A 145 -19.03 12.29 13.87
N GLY A 146 -19.54 13.32 14.55
CA GLY A 146 -20.31 14.38 13.97
C GLY A 146 -19.70 15.75 14.28
N LYS A 147 -20.08 16.75 13.52
CA LYS A 147 -19.70 18.16 13.72
C LYS A 147 -20.95 19.02 13.64
N ASP A 148 -21.13 19.87 14.63
CA ASP A 148 -22.14 20.92 14.65
C ASP A 148 -21.53 22.31 14.95
N SER A 149 -22.39 23.30 15.24
CA SER A 149 -21.97 24.65 15.60
C SER A 149 -21.18 24.72 16.92
N LYS A 150 -21.32 23.74 17.81
CA LYS A 150 -20.67 23.66 19.12
C LYS A 150 -19.32 22.92 19.08
N GLY A 151 -19.05 22.11 18.03
CA GLY A 151 -17.80 21.40 17.89
C GLY A 151 -17.93 19.96 17.35
N PHE A 152 -17.03 19.08 17.80
CA PHE A 152 -17.03 17.67 17.43
C PHE A 152 -17.68 16.83 18.51
N HIS A 153 -18.60 15.96 18.07
CA HIS A 153 -19.29 14.97 18.91
C HIS A 153 -18.81 13.58 18.57
N PHE A 154 -18.60 12.75 19.60
CA PHE A 154 -18.09 11.39 19.49
C PHE A 154 -19.07 10.42 20.18
N ALA A 155 -19.40 9.34 19.49
CA ALA A 155 -20.21 8.25 20.02
C ALA A 155 -19.67 6.90 19.54
N THR A 156 -20.02 5.83 20.26
CA THR A 156 -19.60 4.45 19.93
C THR A 156 -20.79 3.50 19.77
N LYS A 157 -22.01 4.00 19.87
CA LYS A 157 -23.21 3.17 19.85
C LYS A 157 -24.03 3.38 18.58
N ASP A 158 -24.47 4.61 18.33
CA ASP A 158 -25.26 4.99 17.17
C ASP A 158 -25.17 6.52 16.89
N VAL A 159 -25.80 6.95 15.80
CA VAL A 159 -25.85 8.37 15.40
C VAL A 159 -26.67 9.21 16.40
N MET A 160 -27.70 8.63 17.02
CA MET A 160 -28.54 9.36 17.99
C MET A 160 -27.76 9.69 19.25
N ALA A 161 -26.79 8.86 19.62
CA ALA A 161 -25.92 9.10 20.77
C ALA A 161 -24.91 10.25 20.56
N LEU A 162 -24.83 10.83 19.37
CA LEU A 162 -24.00 12.03 19.10
C LEU A 162 -24.59 13.31 19.71
N ASP A 163 -25.91 13.34 20.00
CA ASP A 163 -26.62 14.47 20.62
C ASP A 163 -26.27 15.83 19.95
N MET A 164 -26.37 15.86 18.62
CA MET A 164 -26.04 17.02 17.79
C MET A 164 -27.26 17.91 17.57
N ASP A 165 -27.00 19.18 17.32
CA ASP A 165 -28.01 20.12 16.87
C ASP A 165 -28.62 19.68 15.51
N PRO A 166 -29.86 20.08 15.15
CA PRO A 166 -30.52 19.68 13.90
C PRO A 166 -29.71 19.98 12.62
N ASP A 167 -28.83 20.96 12.65
CA ASP A 167 -27.95 21.37 11.53
C ASP A 167 -26.60 20.63 11.54
N GLY A 168 -26.41 19.71 12.47
CA GLY A 168 -25.17 18.93 12.60
C GLY A 168 -24.97 17.96 11.44
N THR A 169 -23.73 17.80 11.00
CA THR A 169 -23.35 16.88 9.93
C THR A 169 -22.60 15.68 10.48
N VAL A 170 -23.04 14.47 10.14
CA VAL A 170 -22.31 13.24 10.47
C VAL A 170 -21.15 13.09 9.50
N ILE A 171 -19.92 12.98 10.05
CA ILE A 171 -18.69 12.82 9.28
C ILE A 171 -18.37 11.33 9.12
N LEU A 172 -18.26 10.61 10.23
CA LEU A 172 -18.04 9.17 10.28
C LEU A 172 -19.25 8.49 10.89
N ASN A 173 -19.83 7.55 10.17
CA ASN A 173 -21.06 6.86 10.54
C ASN A 173 -20.83 5.36 10.77
N GLY A 174 -19.98 5.02 11.71
CA GLY A 174 -19.69 3.64 12.09
C GLY A 174 -19.45 2.72 10.86
N PRO A 175 -20.23 1.61 10.73
CA PRO A 175 -20.06 0.66 9.62
C PRO A 175 -20.34 1.24 8.22
N GLN A 176 -21.09 2.32 8.12
CA GLN A 176 -21.31 3.02 6.84
C GLN A 176 -20.12 3.87 6.43
N GLY A 177 -19.18 4.10 7.36
CA GLY A 177 -17.94 4.83 7.11
C GLY A 177 -18.14 6.32 6.85
N ILE A 178 -17.35 6.89 5.95
CA ILE A 178 -17.43 8.31 5.54
C ILE A 178 -18.09 8.38 4.17
N THR A 179 -19.23 9.07 4.09
CA THR A 179 -19.95 9.34 2.84
C THR A 179 -19.67 10.75 2.34
N GLY A 180 -19.67 10.95 1.02
CA GLY A 180 -19.46 12.27 0.41
C GLY A 180 -17.99 12.73 0.41
N THR A 181 -17.04 11.81 0.40
CA THR A 181 -15.62 12.10 0.25
C THR A 181 -15.37 12.81 -1.08
N PRO A 182 -14.62 13.92 -1.13
CA PRO A 182 -14.26 14.57 -2.38
C PRO A 182 -13.41 13.64 -3.26
N LYS A 183 -13.75 13.54 -4.56
CA LYS A 183 -13.00 12.74 -5.52
C LYS A 183 -11.88 13.57 -6.13
N ASP A 184 -10.84 13.81 -5.34
CA ASP A 184 -9.72 14.66 -5.73
C ASP A 184 -8.54 13.83 -6.28
N SER A 185 -8.58 12.49 -6.20
CA SER A 185 -7.53 11.63 -6.73
C SER A 185 -7.67 11.43 -8.24
N THR A 186 -6.55 11.55 -8.94
CA THR A 186 -6.43 11.32 -10.39
C THR A 186 -5.33 10.30 -10.67
N PHE A 187 -5.37 9.71 -11.87
CA PHE A 187 -4.32 8.79 -12.30
C PHE A 187 -2.93 9.45 -12.30
N LEU A 188 -2.86 10.75 -12.67
CA LEU A 188 -1.61 11.52 -12.63
C LEU A 188 -1.06 11.64 -11.20
N ILE A 189 -1.91 11.94 -10.22
CA ILE A 189 -1.51 11.99 -8.81
C ILE A 189 -1.02 10.62 -8.33
N GLY A 190 -1.72 9.54 -8.71
CA GLY A 190 -1.30 8.18 -8.43
C GLY A 190 0.09 7.86 -8.99
N PHE A 191 0.36 8.26 -10.23
CA PHE A 191 1.67 8.10 -10.84
C PHE A 191 2.77 8.87 -10.10
N ILE A 192 2.52 10.14 -9.74
CA ILE A 192 3.47 10.96 -8.97
C ILE A 192 3.79 10.27 -7.63
N LEU A 193 2.78 9.74 -6.93
CA LEU A 193 2.97 9.02 -5.67
C LEU A 193 3.77 7.72 -5.86
N ILE A 194 3.56 6.97 -6.95
CA ILE A 194 4.41 5.81 -7.28
C ILE A 194 5.86 6.25 -7.47
N MET A 195 6.11 7.33 -8.20
CA MET A 195 7.47 7.84 -8.43
C MET A 195 8.14 8.27 -7.13
N VAL A 196 7.42 8.97 -6.24
CA VAL A 196 7.89 9.36 -4.91
C VAL A 196 8.19 8.11 -4.06
N THR A 197 7.30 7.12 -4.06
CA THR A 197 7.49 5.85 -3.32
C THR A 197 8.74 5.12 -3.82
N LEU A 198 8.91 4.99 -5.13
CA LEU A 198 10.11 4.39 -5.73
C LEU A 198 11.38 5.17 -5.39
N PHE A 199 11.31 6.50 -5.42
CA PHE A 199 12.43 7.35 -5.06
C PHE A 199 12.85 7.11 -3.60
N VAL A 200 11.91 7.09 -2.67
CA VAL A 200 12.18 6.85 -1.23
C VAL A 200 12.77 5.44 -1.04
N VAL A 201 12.13 4.41 -1.58
CA VAL A 201 12.54 3.00 -1.37
C VAL A 201 13.88 2.70 -2.02
N LEU A 202 14.10 3.10 -3.28
CA LEU A 202 15.35 2.82 -3.99
C LEU A 202 16.53 3.59 -3.39
N ASN A 203 16.32 4.83 -2.93
CA ASN A 203 17.37 5.58 -2.23
C ASN A 203 17.66 4.99 -0.85
N LEU A 204 16.61 4.56 -0.11
CA LEU A 204 16.79 3.90 1.18
C LEU A 204 17.62 2.62 1.02
N ILE A 205 17.30 1.75 0.10
CA ILE A 205 18.01 0.50 -0.15
C ILE A 205 19.49 0.73 -0.48
N ASN A 206 19.79 1.78 -1.24
CA ASN A 206 21.17 2.10 -1.64
C ASN A 206 21.93 2.95 -0.61
N SER A 207 21.27 3.40 0.46
CA SER A 207 21.86 4.21 1.53
C SER A 207 22.71 3.39 2.50
N ARG A 208 23.35 4.06 3.46
CA ARG A 208 24.04 3.41 4.59
C ARG A 208 23.03 2.65 5.46
N ASP A 209 21.88 3.27 5.71
CA ASP A 209 20.81 2.70 6.53
C ASP A 209 20.20 1.45 5.87
N GLY A 210 20.01 1.47 4.55
CA GLY A 210 19.52 0.31 3.81
C GLY A 210 20.47 -0.88 3.88
N ARG A 211 21.78 -0.65 3.84
CA ARG A 211 22.77 -1.73 4.05
C ARG A 211 22.72 -2.28 5.47
N ALA A 212 22.52 -1.44 6.48
CA ALA A 212 22.33 -1.89 7.85
C ALA A 212 21.06 -2.76 8.00
N ILE A 213 19.94 -2.35 7.35
CA ILE A 213 18.70 -3.12 7.31
C ILE A 213 18.93 -4.50 6.67
N MET A 214 19.64 -4.56 5.53
CA MET A 214 19.94 -5.84 4.86
C MET A 214 20.88 -6.72 5.71
N ALA A 215 21.88 -6.14 6.39
CA ALA A 215 22.73 -6.88 7.31
C ALA A 215 21.94 -7.51 8.47
N ILE A 216 20.94 -6.79 9.01
CA ILE A 216 20.03 -7.31 10.03
C ILE A 216 19.22 -8.49 9.49
N ARG A 217 18.69 -8.37 8.26
CA ARG A 217 17.95 -9.45 7.60
C ARG A 217 18.79 -10.72 7.43
N ASP A 218 20.06 -10.55 7.01
CA ASP A 218 20.94 -11.67 6.71
C ASP A 218 21.40 -12.38 8.01
N ASN A 219 21.79 -11.63 9.05
CA ASN A 219 22.10 -12.19 10.37
C ASN A 219 22.01 -11.12 11.47
N VAL A 220 20.98 -11.19 12.29
CA VAL A 220 20.72 -10.25 13.39
C VAL A 220 21.86 -10.23 14.41
N ILE A 221 22.38 -11.42 14.80
CA ILE A 221 23.43 -11.54 15.83
C ILE A 221 24.75 -10.93 15.32
N ALA A 222 25.12 -11.20 14.08
CA ALA A 222 26.30 -10.62 13.48
C ALA A 222 26.18 -9.09 13.34
N ALA A 223 25.00 -8.58 12.99
CA ALA A 223 24.73 -7.14 12.91
C ALA A 223 24.88 -6.45 14.27
N GLU A 224 24.35 -7.07 15.34
CA GLU A 224 24.50 -6.56 16.72
C GLU A 224 25.96 -6.56 17.17
N SER A 225 26.73 -7.59 16.84
CA SER A 225 28.14 -7.72 17.26
C SER A 225 29.03 -6.61 16.67
N ILE A 226 28.69 -6.06 15.53
CA ILE A 226 29.39 -4.91 14.91
C ILE A 226 28.79 -3.55 15.27
N GLY A 227 27.88 -3.50 16.27
CA GLY A 227 27.33 -2.27 16.83
C GLY A 227 26.11 -1.70 16.09
N ILE A 228 25.45 -2.44 15.19
CA ILE A 228 24.22 -2.00 14.52
C ILE A 228 23.06 -2.08 15.52
N ASN A 229 22.36 -0.95 15.73
CA ASN A 229 21.16 -0.90 16.55
C ASN A 229 19.97 -1.49 15.79
N VAL A 230 19.71 -2.79 15.99
CA VAL A 230 18.66 -3.56 15.29
C VAL A 230 17.27 -2.92 15.44
N THR A 231 16.89 -2.54 16.65
CA THR A 231 15.57 -1.95 16.93
C THR A 231 15.35 -0.65 16.15
N LYS A 232 16.36 0.23 16.10
CA LYS A 232 16.28 1.51 15.37
C LYS A 232 16.05 1.29 13.88
N TYR A 233 16.82 0.41 13.25
CA TYR A 233 16.75 0.19 11.81
C TYR A 233 15.48 -0.58 11.40
N LYS A 234 15.04 -1.55 12.19
CA LYS A 234 13.76 -2.23 12.00
C LYS A 234 12.59 -1.24 12.09
N LEU A 235 12.56 -0.42 13.15
CA LEU A 235 11.53 0.58 13.36
C LEU A 235 11.49 1.62 12.24
N MET A 236 12.65 2.07 11.77
CA MET A 236 12.75 3.02 10.66
C MET A 236 12.15 2.44 9.37
N ALA A 237 12.53 1.22 8.98
CA ALA A 237 11.99 0.57 7.78
C ALA A 237 10.47 0.35 7.87
N PHE A 238 10.00 -0.09 9.03
CA PHE A 238 8.59 -0.33 9.31
C PHE A 238 7.76 0.96 9.26
N THR A 239 8.26 2.04 9.88
CA THR A 239 7.60 3.36 9.88
C THR A 239 7.52 3.96 8.48
N ILE A 240 8.61 3.90 7.70
CA ILE A 240 8.61 4.38 6.31
C ILE A 240 7.60 3.59 5.47
N SER A 241 7.55 2.27 5.65
CA SER A 241 6.58 1.40 4.98
C SER A 241 5.13 1.75 5.35
N ALA A 242 4.86 1.97 6.65
CA ALA A 242 3.55 2.40 7.15
C ALA A 242 3.13 3.77 6.58
N ALA A 243 4.06 4.72 6.51
CA ALA A 243 3.82 6.04 5.91
C ALA A 243 3.41 5.94 4.42
N MET A 244 4.11 5.10 3.65
CA MET A 244 3.78 4.85 2.24
C MET A 244 2.44 4.12 2.09
N ALA A 245 2.12 3.17 2.98
CA ALA A 245 0.82 2.52 3.00
C ALA A 245 -0.30 3.53 3.34
N GLY A 246 -0.03 4.48 4.23
CA GLY A 246 -0.92 5.62 4.49
C GLY A 246 -1.16 6.48 3.26
N ALA A 247 -0.10 6.82 2.51
CA ALA A 247 -0.22 7.57 1.25
C ALA A 247 -1.10 6.83 0.21
N ALA A 248 -0.92 5.51 0.09
CA ALA A 248 -1.77 4.67 -0.75
C ALA A 248 -3.24 4.70 -0.28
N GLY A 249 -3.47 4.69 1.04
CA GLY A 249 -4.79 4.84 1.64
C GLY A 249 -5.46 6.16 1.31
N VAL A 250 -4.72 7.28 1.35
CA VAL A 250 -5.22 8.60 0.94
C VAL A 250 -5.67 8.59 -0.51
N LEU A 251 -4.83 8.06 -1.41
CA LEU A 251 -5.15 7.96 -2.83
C LEU A 251 -6.42 7.13 -3.06
N TYR A 252 -6.56 6.02 -2.35
CA TYR A 252 -7.73 5.14 -2.41
C TYR A 252 -8.99 5.83 -1.90
N ALA A 253 -8.91 6.52 -0.75
CA ALA A 253 -10.06 7.19 -0.13
C ALA A 253 -10.64 8.29 -1.01
N HIS A 254 -9.79 9.10 -1.65
CA HIS A 254 -10.21 10.19 -2.53
C HIS A 254 -10.60 9.73 -3.95
N ASN A 255 -10.55 8.43 -4.23
CA ASN A 255 -11.11 7.84 -5.45
C ASN A 255 -12.57 7.39 -5.26
N LEU A 256 -13.01 7.19 -4.02
CA LEU A 256 -14.32 6.68 -3.67
C LEU A 256 -15.24 7.78 -3.14
N SER A 257 -16.52 7.72 -3.47
CA SER A 257 -17.56 8.61 -2.90
C SER A 257 -17.93 8.22 -1.47
N THR A 258 -17.82 6.92 -1.15
CA THR A 258 -18.11 6.33 0.15
C THR A 258 -16.96 5.43 0.56
N LEU A 259 -16.39 5.71 1.70
CA LEU A 259 -15.27 4.98 2.26
C LEU A 259 -15.76 4.12 3.43
N THR A 260 -15.83 2.80 3.24
CA THR A 260 -16.27 1.84 4.26
C THR A 260 -15.13 0.94 4.71
N ALA A 261 -15.02 0.67 6.01
CA ALA A 261 -13.97 -0.18 6.57
C ALA A 261 -14.36 -1.67 6.49
N ASN A 262 -14.42 -2.21 5.28
CA ASN A 262 -14.75 -3.61 5.03
C ASN A 262 -13.51 -4.52 5.10
N THR A 263 -13.73 -5.81 5.40
CA THR A 263 -12.65 -6.83 5.42
C THR A 263 -11.94 -6.95 4.08
N ASN A 264 -12.65 -6.74 2.95
CA ASN A 264 -12.08 -6.81 1.63
C ASN A 264 -11.22 -5.59 1.26
N ASN A 265 -11.51 -4.40 1.83
CA ASN A 265 -10.82 -3.17 1.49
C ASN A 265 -9.68 -2.84 2.47
N PHE A 266 -9.88 -3.09 3.76
CA PHE A 266 -8.95 -2.68 4.84
C PHE A 266 -8.66 -3.77 5.87
N GLY A 267 -9.23 -4.98 5.70
CA GLY A 267 -9.00 -6.10 6.62
C GLY A 267 -7.92 -7.06 6.13
N TYR A 268 -7.92 -8.25 6.74
CA TYR A 268 -6.94 -9.30 6.47
C TYR A 268 -6.91 -9.75 5.01
N ASN A 269 -8.05 -9.77 4.31
CA ASN A 269 -8.10 -10.15 2.90
C ASN A 269 -7.23 -9.23 2.04
N MET A 270 -7.29 -7.91 2.28
CA MET A 270 -6.46 -6.94 1.58
C MET A 270 -4.98 -7.11 1.93
N SER A 271 -4.66 -7.32 3.21
CA SER A 271 -3.27 -7.56 3.64
C SER A 271 -2.67 -8.81 2.97
N ILE A 272 -3.43 -9.90 2.88
CA ILE A 272 -3.03 -11.11 2.18
C ILE A 272 -2.85 -10.84 0.67
N THR A 273 -3.77 -10.10 0.04
CA THR A 273 -3.66 -9.75 -1.38
C THR A 273 -2.38 -8.97 -1.68
N ILE A 274 -2.04 -7.98 -0.84
CA ILE A 274 -0.80 -7.21 -0.98
C ILE A 274 0.43 -8.11 -0.80
N LEU A 275 0.39 -9.02 0.18
CA LEU A 275 1.46 -10.00 0.38
C LEU A 275 1.63 -10.91 -0.85
N VAL A 276 0.54 -11.36 -1.45
CA VAL A 276 0.56 -12.16 -2.69
C VAL A 276 1.26 -11.40 -3.82
N PHE A 277 1.03 -10.08 -3.97
CA PHE A 277 1.76 -9.28 -4.97
C PHE A 277 3.27 -9.28 -4.72
N VAL A 278 3.70 -9.21 -3.46
CA VAL A 278 5.12 -9.22 -3.10
C VAL A 278 5.75 -10.59 -3.31
N VAL A 279 5.07 -11.66 -2.87
CA VAL A 279 5.58 -13.04 -2.96
C VAL A 279 5.68 -13.48 -4.42
N LEU A 280 4.61 -13.27 -5.21
CA LEU A 280 4.59 -13.61 -6.64
C LEU A 280 5.51 -12.74 -7.47
N GLY A 281 5.69 -11.48 -7.08
CA GLY A 281 6.67 -10.59 -7.72
C GLY A 281 8.11 -10.93 -7.38
N GLY A 282 8.32 -11.74 -6.35
CA GLY A 282 9.62 -12.12 -5.79
C GLY A 282 10.02 -11.22 -4.62
N ILE A 283 10.21 -11.85 -3.47
CA ILE A 283 10.59 -11.19 -2.22
C ILE A 283 11.91 -10.43 -2.43
N GLY A 284 11.93 -9.14 -2.10
CA GLY A 284 13.08 -8.26 -2.32
C GLY A 284 13.23 -7.70 -3.74
N ASN A 285 12.38 -8.12 -4.68
CA ASN A 285 12.39 -7.64 -6.07
C ASN A 285 11.28 -6.60 -6.29
N ILE A 286 11.61 -5.31 -6.21
CA ILE A 286 10.65 -4.21 -6.36
C ILE A 286 9.97 -4.22 -7.73
N ARG A 287 10.72 -4.51 -8.81
CA ARG A 287 10.15 -4.57 -10.17
C ARG A 287 9.14 -5.68 -10.32
N GLY A 288 9.48 -6.85 -9.77
CA GLY A 288 8.58 -8.00 -9.79
C GLY A 288 7.28 -7.70 -9.04
N SER A 289 7.35 -7.05 -7.87
CA SER A 289 6.15 -6.68 -7.10
C SER A 289 5.26 -5.69 -7.85
N ILE A 290 5.84 -4.71 -8.58
CA ILE A 290 5.08 -3.80 -9.43
C ILE A 290 4.35 -4.57 -10.53
N ILE A 291 5.07 -5.44 -11.25
CA ILE A 291 4.51 -6.23 -12.35
C ILE A 291 3.41 -7.18 -11.83
N ALA A 292 3.65 -7.84 -10.70
CA ALA A 292 2.67 -8.72 -10.07
C ALA A 292 1.41 -7.94 -9.65
N ALA A 293 1.56 -6.77 -9.03
CA ALA A 293 0.43 -5.92 -8.66
C ALA A 293 -0.40 -5.52 -9.89
N VAL A 294 0.26 -5.13 -10.99
CA VAL A 294 -0.43 -4.78 -12.26
C VAL A 294 -1.18 -5.98 -12.83
N ILE A 295 -0.50 -7.11 -13.00
CA ILE A 295 -1.10 -8.31 -13.61
C ILE A 295 -2.27 -8.81 -12.76
N LEU A 296 -2.07 -8.97 -11.45
CA LEU A 296 -3.08 -9.54 -10.56
C LEU A 296 -4.28 -8.63 -10.33
N THR A 297 -4.10 -7.32 -10.49
CA THR A 297 -5.22 -6.36 -10.42
C THR A 297 -6.01 -6.32 -11.73
N LEU A 298 -5.34 -6.39 -12.88
CA LEU A 298 -6.02 -6.32 -14.17
C LEU A 298 -6.62 -7.66 -14.60
N LEU A 299 -6.02 -8.78 -14.21
CA LEU A 299 -6.43 -10.11 -14.65
C LEU A 299 -7.90 -10.44 -14.36
N PRO A 300 -8.44 -10.21 -13.14
CA PRO A 300 -9.86 -10.48 -12.86
C PRO A 300 -10.81 -9.66 -13.72
N GLU A 301 -10.40 -8.45 -14.12
CA GLU A 301 -11.22 -7.57 -14.97
C GLU A 301 -11.15 -7.98 -16.44
N LEU A 302 -9.98 -8.37 -16.93
CA LEU A 302 -9.83 -8.91 -18.28
C LEU A 302 -10.61 -10.21 -18.48
N LEU A 303 -10.73 -11.03 -17.41
CA LEU A 303 -11.48 -12.27 -17.40
C LEU A 303 -12.98 -12.10 -17.13
N ARG A 304 -13.48 -10.86 -17.03
CA ARG A 304 -14.88 -10.57 -16.74
C ARG A 304 -15.85 -11.16 -17.75
N GLY A 305 -15.44 -11.28 -19.02
CA GLY A 305 -16.21 -11.97 -20.07
C GLY A 305 -16.42 -13.47 -19.85
N LEU A 306 -15.60 -14.09 -18.96
CA LEU A 306 -15.65 -15.50 -18.59
C LEU A 306 -16.20 -15.66 -17.17
N SER A 307 -17.39 -15.09 -16.89
CA SER A 307 -17.95 -14.91 -15.53
C SER A 307 -17.82 -16.12 -14.61
N ASP A 308 -18.13 -17.33 -15.11
CA ASP A 308 -18.19 -18.55 -14.30
C ASP A 308 -16.80 -19.16 -14.04
N TYR A 309 -15.87 -18.96 -14.97
CA TYR A 309 -14.51 -19.51 -14.90
C TYR A 309 -13.47 -18.51 -14.39
N ARG A 310 -13.84 -17.24 -14.15
CA ARG A 310 -12.93 -16.17 -13.78
C ARG A 310 -12.06 -16.51 -12.57
N MET A 311 -12.67 -17.01 -11.49
CA MET A 311 -11.95 -17.37 -10.26
C MET A 311 -11.05 -18.59 -10.45
N LEU A 312 -11.49 -19.56 -11.26
CA LEU A 312 -10.70 -20.76 -11.57
C LEU A 312 -9.45 -20.39 -12.39
N ILE A 313 -9.61 -19.59 -13.45
CA ILE A 313 -8.48 -19.12 -14.27
C ILE A 313 -7.52 -18.27 -13.44
N TYR A 314 -8.06 -17.38 -12.57
CA TYR A 314 -7.24 -16.59 -11.67
C TYR A 314 -6.39 -17.48 -10.76
N ALA A 315 -6.97 -18.51 -10.13
CA ALA A 315 -6.26 -19.46 -9.29
C ALA A 315 -5.17 -20.22 -10.07
N ILE A 316 -5.47 -20.68 -11.29
CA ILE A 316 -4.49 -21.36 -12.16
C ILE A 316 -3.32 -20.44 -12.48
N VAL A 317 -3.58 -19.18 -12.85
CA VAL A 317 -2.53 -18.19 -13.15
C VAL A 317 -1.64 -17.95 -11.93
N LEU A 318 -2.23 -17.83 -10.74
CA LEU A 318 -1.48 -17.69 -9.49
C LEU A 318 -0.53 -18.88 -9.26
N ILE A 319 -1.03 -20.12 -9.43
CA ILE A 319 -0.22 -21.33 -9.29
C ILE A 319 0.91 -21.36 -10.33
N ILE A 320 0.63 -21.05 -11.59
CA ILE A 320 1.64 -21.00 -12.65
C ILE A 320 2.71 -19.93 -12.34
N MET A 321 2.32 -18.73 -11.91
CA MET A 321 3.27 -17.68 -11.53
C MET A 321 4.14 -18.11 -10.33
N MET A 322 3.54 -18.77 -9.34
CA MET A 322 4.29 -19.29 -8.19
C MET A 322 5.30 -20.36 -8.61
N LEU A 323 4.87 -21.34 -9.41
CA LEU A 323 5.76 -22.38 -9.93
C LEU A 323 6.89 -21.80 -10.78
N PHE A 324 6.60 -20.81 -11.61
CA PHE A 324 7.61 -20.17 -12.44
C PHE A 324 8.66 -19.41 -11.63
N ASN A 325 8.29 -18.83 -10.50
CA ASN A 325 9.21 -18.10 -9.63
C ASN A 325 10.02 -19.00 -8.69
N TRP A 326 9.47 -20.15 -8.25
CA TRP A 326 10.06 -20.95 -7.18
C TRP A 326 10.50 -22.36 -7.61
N ALA A 327 10.02 -22.89 -8.75
CA ALA A 327 10.43 -24.20 -9.20
C ALA A 327 11.89 -24.22 -9.65
N PRO A 328 12.73 -25.16 -9.17
CA PRO A 328 14.17 -25.21 -9.53
C PRO A 328 14.39 -25.28 -11.05
N LYS A 329 13.60 -26.07 -11.76
CA LYS A 329 13.69 -26.19 -13.23
C LYS A 329 13.31 -24.89 -13.95
N ALA A 330 12.38 -24.10 -13.43
CA ALA A 330 12.00 -22.82 -14.01
C ALA A 330 13.09 -21.76 -13.75
N ILE A 331 13.76 -21.82 -12.61
CA ILE A 331 14.90 -20.95 -12.28
C ILE A 331 16.07 -21.28 -13.23
N GLU A 332 16.43 -22.55 -13.42
CA GLU A 332 17.46 -23.00 -14.36
C GLU A 332 17.14 -22.60 -15.80
N TRP A 333 15.87 -22.78 -16.24
CA TRP A 333 15.42 -22.38 -17.56
C TRP A 333 15.54 -20.87 -17.75
N ARG A 334 15.15 -20.08 -16.76
CA ARG A 334 15.27 -18.63 -16.77
C ARG A 334 16.71 -18.16 -16.79
N GLU A 335 17.62 -18.81 -16.06
CA GLU A 335 19.04 -18.50 -16.10
C GLU A 335 19.68 -18.88 -17.43
N LYS A 336 19.20 -19.96 -18.07
CA LYS A 336 19.73 -20.44 -19.36
C LYS A 336 19.28 -19.58 -20.53
N TYR A 337 18.02 -19.13 -20.57
CA TYR A 337 17.41 -18.48 -21.72
C TYR A 337 17.18 -16.96 -21.54
N LEU A 338 16.96 -16.49 -20.34
CA LEU A 338 16.77 -15.08 -20.04
C LEU A 338 18.06 -14.50 -19.44
N HIS A 339 19.11 -14.40 -20.25
CA HIS A 339 20.41 -13.82 -19.92
C HIS A 339 20.30 -12.31 -19.58
N PHE A 340 19.57 -11.95 -18.54
CA PHE A 340 19.61 -10.61 -17.97
C PHE A 340 20.52 -10.58 -16.72
N GLY A 341 21.86 -10.60 -16.98
CA GLY A 341 22.81 -9.98 -16.08
C GLY A 341 23.35 -10.74 -14.89
N LYS A 342 23.82 -11.99 -15.03
CA LYS A 342 24.89 -12.51 -14.19
C LYS A 342 25.99 -13.10 -15.08
N LYS A 343 27.11 -12.37 -15.22
CA LYS A 343 28.40 -13.01 -15.52
C LYS A 343 28.76 -13.87 -14.31
N LYS A 344 29.07 -15.17 -14.54
CA LYS A 344 29.74 -16.03 -13.59
C LYS A 344 30.94 -15.28 -13.03
N GLU A 345 30.99 -15.11 -11.72
CA GLU A 345 32.26 -14.92 -11.03
C GLU A 345 32.89 -16.32 -10.95
N ALA A 346 33.95 -16.48 -11.74
CA ALA A 346 34.91 -17.56 -11.58
C ALA A 346 35.83 -17.24 -10.40
#